data_1d22f2e814048794fb44d3040ce9a651
#
_entry.id   1d22f2e814048794fb44d3040ce9a651
#
_cell.length_a   1.000
_cell.length_b   1.000
_cell.length_c   1.000
_cell.angle_alpha   90.00
_cell.angle_beta   90.00
_cell.angle_gamma   90.00
#
_symmetry.space_group_name_H-M   'P 1'
#
loop_
_entity.id
_entity.type
_entity.pdbx_description
1 polymer ?
#
loop_
_entity_poly.entity_id
_entity_poly.type
_entity_poly.pdbx_seq_one_letter_code
_entity_poly.pdbx_strand_id
1 'polypeptide(L)'
;MFPREKVYVYDFSTNHISGEQSEAYWRDVGNLDAYWQTNMDLIADKPKFYLYNPSWALHTYYPPLPPAAFLDTESHQTKISQSMISAGSSIKGATVDHSILGFNCKVDCGTKICDSVLLGDVKIGDGCRIRRAIIDKHVEIAPGVVIGEDPEQDRNLFTVSDGGIVVVPKGAKIGF
;
A
#
# COMPACT_ATOMS: atom_id res chain seq x y z
N MET A 1 9.02 -14.81 36.64
CA MET A 1 7.70 -14.13 36.67
C MET A 1 6.54 -15.11 36.64
N PHE A 2 6.51 -16.05 35.73
CA PHE A 2 5.40 -17.00 35.53
C PHE A 2 4.97 -17.86 36.74
N PRO A 3 5.83 -18.27 37.68
CA PRO A 3 5.37 -19.10 38.80
C PRO A 3 4.48 -18.41 39.82
N ARG A 4 4.36 -17.07 39.77
CA ARG A 4 3.61 -16.27 40.75
C ARG A 4 2.34 -15.61 40.19
N GLU A 5 2.17 -15.67 38.86
CA GLU A 5 1.06 -15.02 38.18
C GLU A 5 0.10 -16.07 37.59
N LYS A 6 -1.19 -15.74 37.58
CA LYS A 6 -2.18 -16.57 36.89
C LYS A 6 -2.08 -16.28 35.40
N VAL A 7 -1.53 -17.22 34.64
CA VAL A 7 -1.42 -17.14 33.19
C VAL A 7 -2.48 -18.04 32.57
N TYR A 8 -3.29 -17.48 31.67
CA TYR A 8 -4.33 -18.19 30.95
C TYR A 8 -3.97 -18.25 29.47
N VAL A 9 -4.32 -19.36 28.84
CA VAL A 9 -4.24 -19.50 27.38
C VAL A 9 -5.53 -18.94 26.78
N TYR A 10 -5.39 -18.12 25.76
CA TYR A 10 -6.49 -17.64 24.95
C TYR A 10 -6.43 -18.30 23.58
N ASP A 11 -7.45 -19.07 23.23
CA ASP A 11 -7.54 -19.72 21.92
C ASP A 11 -8.12 -18.73 20.90
N PHE A 12 -7.24 -18.17 20.08
CA PHE A 12 -7.59 -17.19 19.06
C PHE A 12 -8.49 -17.77 17.97
N SER A 13 -8.41 -19.09 17.70
CA SER A 13 -9.24 -19.74 16.67
C SER A 13 -10.74 -19.72 16.99
N THR A 14 -11.08 -19.50 18.26
CA THR A 14 -12.49 -19.41 18.72
C THR A 14 -13.10 -18.02 18.57
N ASN A 15 -12.33 -17.03 18.07
CA ASN A 15 -12.84 -15.69 17.88
C ASN A 15 -13.90 -15.64 16.77
N HIS A 16 -15.04 -15.07 17.12
CA HIS A 16 -16.05 -14.69 16.16
C HIS A 16 -16.21 -13.19 16.11
N ILE A 17 -15.93 -12.61 14.96
CA ILE A 17 -16.15 -11.19 14.69
C ILE A 17 -17.46 -11.08 13.93
N SER A 18 -18.42 -10.35 14.49
CA SER A 18 -19.70 -10.12 13.82
C SER A 18 -19.49 -9.46 12.46
N GLY A 19 -20.10 -10.02 11.42
CA GLY A 19 -19.94 -9.52 10.03
C GLY A 19 -18.74 -10.06 9.29
N GLU A 20 -17.83 -10.81 9.93
CA GLU A 20 -16.77 -11.57 9.26
C GLU A 20 -17.27 -12.95 8.83
N GLN A 21 -16.87 -13.35 7.62
CA GLN A 21 -17.18 -14.68 7.09
C GLN A 21 -15.95 -15.62 7.11
N SER A 22 -14.80 -15.10 7.48
CA SER A 22 -13.54 -15.83 7.53
C SER A 22 -13.21 -16.33 8.93
N GLU A 23 -12.37 -17.34 9.01
CA GLU A 23 -11.74 -17.76 10.26
C GLU A 23 -10.93 -16.61 10.88
N ALA A 24 -10.67 -16.67 12.19
CA ALA A 24 -9.89 -15.68 12.91
C ALA A 24 -8.56 -15.39 12.19
N TYR A 25 -8.40 -14.16 11.67
CA TYR A 25 -7.23 -13.75 10.91
C TYR A 25 -6.16 -13.17 11.83
N TRP A 26 -5.00 -13.78 11.82
CA TRP A 26 -3.79 -13.25 12.45
C TRP A 26 -2.61 -13.43 11.51
N ARG A 27 -1.77 -12.40 11.39
CA ARG A 27 -0.57 -12.46 10.57
C ARG A 27 0.56 -11.68 11.23
N ASP A 28 1.73 -12.31 11.30
CA ASP A 28 2.95 -11.63 11.68
C ASP A 28 3.47 -10.76 10.52
N VAL A 29 3.81 -9.52 10.82
CA VAL A 29 4.39 -8.54 9.88
C VAL A 29 5.84 -8.21 10.25
N GLY A 30 6.58 -9.16 10.79
CA GLY A 30 7.93 -8.99 11.29
C GLY A 30 9.02 -8.67 10.24
N ASN A 31 8.71 -8.73 8.95
CA ASN A 31 9.61 -8.34 7.87
C ASN A 31 8.89 -7.61 6.73
N LEU A 32 9.65 -7.03 5.80
CA LEU A 32 9.15 -6.22 4.69
C LEU A 32 8.25 -7.02 3.74
N ASP A 33 8.60 -8.25 3.46
CA ASP A 33 7.82 -9.12 2.57
C ASP A 33 6.47 -9.47 3.18
N ALA A 34 6.45 -9.81 4.47
CA ALA A 34 5.20 -10.07 5.21
C ALA A 34 4.32 -8.82 5.29
N TYR A 35 4.90 -7.64 5.52
CA TYR A 35 4.19 -6.38 5.50
C TYR A 35 3.56 -6.11 4.13
N TRP A 36 4.33 -6.22 3.04
CA TRP A 36 3.83 -6.05 1.69
C TRP A 36 2.71 -7.05 1.37
N GLN A 37 2.93 -8.33 1.65
CA GLN A 37 1.95 -9.37 1.38
C GLN A 37 0.64 -9.15 2.15
N THR A 38 0.72 -8.73 3.41
CA THR A 38 -0.48 -8.43 4.23
C THR A 38 -1.31 -7.30 3.62
N ASN A 39 -0.66 -6.28 3.04
CA ASN A 39 -1.36 -5.25 2.30
C ASN A 39 -2.02 -5.79 1.03
N MET A 40 -1.32 -6.65 0.27
CA MET A 40 -1.91 -7.27 -0.93
C MET A 40 -3.08 -8.20 -0.60
N ASP A 41 -3.06 -8.88 0.55
CA ASP A 41 -4.18 -9.72 1.02
C ASP A 41 -5.48 -8.90 1.20
N LEU A 42 -5.38 -7.58 1.52
CA LEU A 42 -6.56 -6.72 1.69
C LEU A 42 -7.29 -6.42 0.36
N ILE A 43 -6.58 -6.48 -0.75
CA ILE A 43 -7.12 -6.19 -2.09
C ILE A 43 -7.28 -7.45 -2.94
N ALA A 44 -7.12 -8.63 -2.35
CA ALA A 44 -7.41 -9.91 -3.02
C ALA A 44 -8.90 -10.04 -3.36
N ASP A 45 -9.25 -10.88 -4.34
CA ASP A 45 -10.64 -11.14 -4.72
C ASP A 45 -11.50 -11.64 -3.53
N LYS A 46 -10.88 -12.39 -2.63
CA LYS A 46 -11.49 -12.87 -1.39
C LYS A 46 -10.56 -12.52 -0.22
N PRO A 47 -10.63 -11.28 0.28
CA PRO A 47 -9.78 -10.86 1.37
C PRO A 47 -10.09 -11.66 2.63
N LYS A 48 -9.05 -12.12 3.31
CA LYS A 48 -9.19 -12.86 4.58
C LYS A 48 -9.59 -11.94 5.75
N PHE A 49 -9.44 -10.64 5.57
CA PHE A 49 -9.83 -9.61 6.50
C PHE A 49 -10.65 -8.53 5.78
N TYR A 50 -11.87 -8.29 6.28
CA TYR A 50 -12.80 -7.36 5.63
C TYR A 50 -12.78 -5.98 6.30
N LEU A 51 -12.05 -5.03 5.70
CA LEU A 51 -11.92 -3.66 6.22
C LEU A 51 -13.24 -2.88 6.32
N TYR A 52 -14.22 -3.23 5.52
CA TYR A 52 -15.51 -2.51 5.44
C TYR A 52 -16.59 -3.10 6.34
N ASN A 53 -16.21 -3.86 7.37
CA ASN A 53 -17.15 -4.45 8.32
C ASN A 53 -17.77 -3.37 9.22
N PRO A 54 -19.07 -3.05 9.06
CA PRO A 54 -19.72 -2.00 9.86
C PRO A 54 -19.93 -2.41 11.32
N SER A 55 -19.95 -3.71 11.60
CA SER A 55 -20.12 -4.25 12.96
C SER A 55 -18.83 -4.18 13.77
N TRP A 56 -17.69 -3.99 13.12
CA TRP A 56 -16.39 -3.83 13.74
C TRP A 56 -15.55 -2.80 12.99
N ALA A 57 -15.97 -1.54 13.12
CA ALA A 57 -15.29 -0.43 12.46
C ALA A 57 -13.90 -0.19 13.05
N LEU A 58 -12.91 -0.05 12.19
CA LEU A 58 -11.55 0.33 12.59
C LEU A 58 -11.50 1.83 12.85
N HIS A 59 -11.27 2.21 14.10
CA HIS A 59 -11.09 3.60 14.50
C HIS A 59 -9.63 4.00 14.27
N THR A 60 -9.39 4.84 13.27
CA THR A 60 -8.07 5.38 12.95
C THR A 60 -8.14 6.89 12.75
N TYR A 61 -6.98 7.53 12.73
CA TYR A 61 -6.91 8.94 12.31
C TYR A 61 -7.31 9.06 10.85
N TYR A 62 -8.33 9.87 10.58
CA TYR A 62 -8.79 10.19 9.23
C TYR A 62 -8.63 11.69 8.99
N PRO A 63 -7.66 12.14 8.17
CA PRO A 63 -7.47 13.55 7.90
C PRO A 63 -8.66 14.11 7.11
N PRO A 64 -9.06 15.37 7.32
CA PRO A 64 -10.15 16.02 6.59
C PRO A 64 -9.70 16.35 5.15
N LEU A 65 -9.62 15.36 4.30
CA LEU A 65 -9.22 15.46 2.90
C LEU A 65 -10.43 15.28 1.97
N PRO A 66 -10.39 15.89 0.77
CA PRO A 66 -11.43 15.67 -0.24
C PRO A 66 -11.39 14.21 -0.71
N PRO A 67 -12.46 13.72 -1.38
CA PRO A 67 -12.45 12.42 -2.03
C PRO A 67 -11.27 12.27 -3.00
N ALA A 68 -10.86 11.03 -3.27
CA ALA A 68 -9.89 10.76 -4.32
C ALA A 68 -10.45 11.14 -5.70
N ALA A 69 -9.60 11.71 -6.57
CA ALA A 69 -9.96 12.14 -7.91
C ALA A 69 -9.21 11.30 -8.96
N PHE A 70 -9.94 10.85 -9.99
CA PHE A 70 -9.42 10.11 -11.13
C PHE A 70 -9.71 10.92 -12.39
N LEU A 71 -8.65 11.38 -13.04
CA LEU A 71 -8.74 12.39 -14.09
C LEU A 71 -8.08 11.88 -15.38
N ASP A 72 -8.84 11.80 -16.44
CA ASP A 72 -8.27 11.55 -17.76
C ASP A 72 -7.56 12.80 -18.29
N THR A 73 -6.63 12.61 -19.21
CA THR A 73 -6.00 13.67 -19.99
C THR A 73 -6.31 13.48 -21.46
N GLU A 74 -5.97 14.44 -22.30
CA GLU A 74 -6.15 14.31 -23.75
C GLU A 74 -5.36 13.13 -24.33
N SER A 75 -4.22 12.79 -23.73
CA SER A 75 -3.30 11.76 -24.21
C SER A 75 -3.38 10.43 -23.47
N HIS A 76 -3.87 10.42 -22.23
CA HIS A 76 -3.86 9.23 -21.37
C HIS A 76 -5.15 9.10 -20.55
N GLN A 77 -5.70 7.89 -20.57
CA GLN A 77 -6.81 7.51 -19.69
C GLN A 77 -6.28 7.04 -18.35
N THR A 78 -6.97 7.42 -17.29
CA THR A 78 -6.74 6.86 -15.94
C THR A 78 -7.36 5.48 -15.84
N LYS A 79 -6.55 4.49 -15.46
CA LYS A 79 -6.98 3.09 -15.29
C LYS A 79 -6.66 2.63 -13.89
N ILE A 80 -7.68 2.15 -13.19
CA ILE A 80 -7.53 1.63 -11.83
C ILE A 80 -8.17 0.26 -11.77
N SER A 81 -7.41 -0.73 -11.33
CA SER A 81 -7.90 -2.08 -11.13
C SER A 81 -7.39 -2.64 -9.80
N GLN A 82 -8.20 -3.43 -9.13
CA GLN A 82 -7.90 -4.19 -7.91
C GLN A 82 -7.06 -3.41 -6.89
N SER A 83 -7.45 -2.15 -6.62
CA SER A 83 -6.64 -1.22 -5.83
C SER A 83 -7.47 -0.46 -4.80
N MET A 84 -6.84 -0.06 -3.69
CA MET A 84 -7.42 0.85 -2.71
C MET A 84 -6.74 2.20 -2.77
N ILE A 85 -7.51 3.27 -2.86
CA ILE A 85 -6.98 4.64 -2.96
C ILE A 85 -7.68 5.53 -1.93
N SER A 86 -6.89 6.08 -1.01
CA SER A 86 -7.40 6.89 0.09
C SER A 86 -7.70 8.34 -0.34
N ALA A 87 -8.46 9.04 0.50
CA ALA A 87 -8.86 10.43 0.31
C ALA A 87 -7.67 11.38 0.07
N GLY A 88 -7.93 12.48 -0.61
CA GLY A 88 -6.94 13.49 -0.98
C GLY A 88 -6.05 13.10 -2.16
N SER A 89 -6.13 11.86 -2.63
CA SER A 89 -5.31 11.39 -3.73
C SER A 89 -5.83 11.88 -5.08
N SER A 90 -4.91 12.14 -6.03
CA SER A 90 -5.22 12.55 -7.39
C SER A 90 -4.40 11.70 -8.37
N ILE A 91 -5.10 10.96 -9.22
CA ILE A 91 -4.50 10.11 -10.25
C ILE A 91 -4.87 10.69 -11.60
N LYS A 92 -3.88 11.13 -12.37
CA LYS A 92 -4.10 11.85 -13.62
C LYS A 92 -3.46 11.13 -14.80
N GLY A 93 -4.26 10.56 -15.69
CA GLY A 93 -3.78 9.87 -16.89
C GLY A 93 -2.79 8.73 -16.59
N ALA A 94 -2.94 8.04 -15.46
CA ALA A 94 -2.02 7.02 -14.99
C ALA A 94 -2.72 5.66 -14.80
N THR A 95 -1.94 4.61 -14.72
CA THR A 95 -2.41 3.25 -14.44
C THR A 95 -2.02 2.83 -13.03
N VAL A 96 -2.99 2.40 -12.23
CA VAL A 96 -2.77 1.83 -10.89
C VAL A 96 -3.42 0.45 -10.86
N ASP A 97 -2.63 -0.56 -10.66
CA ASP A 97 -3.07 -1.95 -10.67
C ASP A 97 -2.56 -2.69 -9.43
N HIS A 98 -3.42 -3.47 -8.78
CA HIS A 98 -3.11 -4.29 -7.62
C HIS A 98 -2.24 -3.56 -6.58
N SER A 99 -2.68 -2.33 -6.19
CA SER A 99 -1.88 -1.43 -5.36
C SER A 99 -2.70 -0.71 -4.30
N ILE A 100 -2.05 -0.29 -3.23
CA ILE A 100 -2.66 0.48 -2.14
C ILE A 100 -1.99 1.85 -2.07
N LEU A 101 -2.79 2.91 -2.21
CA LEU A 101 -2.35 4.29 -2.09
C LEU A 101 -2.98 4.92 -0.85
N GLY A 102 -2.14 5.33 0.08
CA GLY A 102 -2.52 6.09 1.27
C GLY A 102 -3.00 7.51 0.94
N PHE A 103 -3.16 8.30 1.97
CA PHE A 103 -3.71 9.65 1.84
C PHE A 103 -2.85 10.59 0.98
N ASN A 104 -3.51 11.49 0.24
CA ASN A 104 -2.88 12.61 -0.45
C ASN A 104 -1.76 12.21 -1.42
N CYS A 105 -1.88 11.06 -2.09
CA CYS A 105 -0.96 10.65 -3.14
C CYS A 105 -1.30 11.39 -4.45
N LYS A 106 -0.27 11.89 -5.15
CA LYS A 106 -0.38 12.52 -6.47
C LYS A 106 0.39 11.71 -7.47
N VAL A 107 -0.29 11.28 -8.53
CA VAL A 107 0.29 10.46 -9.59
C VAL A 107 0.00 11.14 -10.91
N ASP A 108 1.08 11.53 -11.59
CA ASP A 108 1.00 12.26 -12.85
C ASP A 108 0.98 11.35 -14.08
N CYS A 109 0.83 11.98 -15.25
CA CYS A 109 0.44 11.38 -16.52
C CYS A 109 1.42 10.30 -17.01
N GLY A 110 0.89 9.23 -17.59
CA GLY A 110 1.68 8.14 -18.17
C GLY A 110 2.36 7.22 -17.16
N THR A 111 2.22 7.51 -15.87
CA THR A 111 2.80 6.69 -14.79
C THR A 111 2.08 5.36 -14.64
N LYS A 112 2.82 4.30 -14.31
CA LYS A 112 2.31 2.96 -14.04
C LYS A 112 2.76 2.50 -12.66
N ILE A 113 1.80 2.12 -11.81
CA ILE A 113 2.03 1.58 -10.47
C ILE A 113 1.39 0.20 -10.42
N CYS A 114 2.18 -0.82 -10.10
CA CYS A 114 1.71 -2.20 -9.99
C CYS A 114 2.26 -2.84 -8.71
N ASP A 115 1.45 -3.71 -8.07
CA ASP A 115 1.87 -4.53 -6.93
C ASP A 115 2.56 -3.71 -5.81
N SER A 116 2.09 -2.49 -5.51
CA SER A 116 2.83 -1.55 -4.67
C SER A 116 1.99 -0.94 -3.55
N VAL A 117 2.67 -0.53 -2.48
CA VAL A 117 2.07 0.13 -1.32
C VAL A 117 2.69 1.50 -1.14
N LEU A 118 1.89 2.56 -1.24
CA LEU A 118 2.29 3.94 -1.00
C LEU A 118 1.64 4.44 0.29
N LEU A 119 2.41 4.89 1.28
CA LEU A 119 1.89 5.17 2.63
C LEU A 119 1.20 6.52 2.79
N GLY A 120 1.46 7.48 1.92
CA GLY A 120 0.77 8.78 1.92
C GLY A 120 1.67 9.98 1.70
N ASP A 121 1.08 11.11 1.28
CA ASP A 121 1.79 12.34 0.89
C ASP A 121 2.91 12.08 -0.15
N VAL A 122 2.69 11.12 -1.04
CA VAL A 122 3.65 10.73 -2.10
C VAL A 122 3.31 11.47 -3.38
N LYS A 123 4.35 12.03 -4.02
CA LYS A 123 4.23 12.68 -5.33
C LYS A 123 5.05 11.93 -6.36
N ILE A 124 4.43 11.55 -7.46
CA ILE A 124 5.05 10.80 -8.54
C ILE A 124 4.85 11.57 -9.83
N GLY A 125 5.96 11.94 -10.47
CA GLY A 125 5.98 12.66 -11.73
C GLY A 125 5.54 11.82 -12.93
N ASP A 126 5.53 12.46 -14.09
CA ASP A 126 5.09 11.84 -15.35
C ASP A 126 5.94 10.63 -15.76
N GLY A 127 5.30 9.63 -16.35
CA GLY A 127 5.98 8.52 -17.02
C GLY A 127 6.79 7.58 -16.13
N CYS A 128 6.58 7.62 -14.82
CA CYS A 128 7.25 6.71 -13.88
C CYS A 128 6.75 5.27 -14.01
N ARG A 129 7.60 4.32 -13.66
CA ARG A 129 7.22 2.91 -13.53
C ARG A 129 7.61 2.40 -12.16
N ILE A 130 6.63 1.98 -11.38
CA ILE A 130 6.82 1.51 -10.00
C ILE A 130 6.16 0.14 -9.88
N ARG A 131 6.94 -0.84 -9.44
CA ARG A 131 6.47 -2.20 -9.30
C ARG A 131 7.06 -2.84 -8.04
N ARG A 132 6.24 -3.63 -7.32
CA ARG A 132 6.66 -4.39 -6.14
C ARG A 132 7.45 -3.52 -5.14
N ALA A 133 6.86 -2.37 -4.81
CA ALA A 133 7.53 -1.38 -3.97
C ALA A 133 6.68 -0.99 -2.74
N ILE A 134 7.37 -0.63 -1.68
CA ILE A 134 6.81 0.08 -0.53
C ILE A 134 7.41 1.49 -0.57
N ILE A 135 6.57 2.48 -0.81
CA ILE A 135 6.97 3.89 -0.83
C ILE A 135 6.47 4.54 0.46
N ASP A 136 7.37 4.96 1.32
CA ASP A 136 7.01 5.58 2.59
C ASP A 136 6.50 7.02 2.40
N LYS A 137 6.10 7.67 3.49
CA LYS A 137 5.43 8.97 3.47
C LYS A 137 6.34 10.11 3.00
N HIS A 138 5.72 11.13 2.39
CA HIS A 138 6.39 12.36 1.97
C HIS A 138 7.51 12.16 0.95
N VAL A 139 7.42 11.10 0.13
CA VAL A 139 8.37 10.84 -0.94
C VAL A 139 8.00 11.63 -2.18
N GLU A 140 9.00 12.20 -2.85
CA GLU A 140 8.87 12.85 -4.15
C GLU A 140 9.70 12.08 -5.20
N ILE A 141 9.08 11.71 -6.31
CA ILE A 141 9.70 10.96 -7.40
C ILE A 141 9.63 11.81 -8.66
N ALA A 142 10.80 12.11 -9.25
CA ALA A 142 10.91 12.88 -10.46
C ALA A 142 10.33 12.13 -11.69
N PRO A 143 9.97 12.83 -12.78
CA PRO A 143 9.47 12.19 -13.99
C PRO A 143 10.41 11.13 -14.56
N GLY A 144 9.86 10.04 -15.11
CA GLY A 144 10.59 8.99 -15.81
C GLY A 144 11.34 8.00 -14.93
N VAL A 145 11.25 8.12 -13.62
CA VAL A 145 11.94 7.20 -12.69
C VAL A 145 11.32 5.80 -12.75
N VAL A 146 12.19 4.79 -12.69
CA VAL A 146 11.83 3.37 -12.67
C VAL A 146 12.25 2.75 -11.34
N ILE A 147 11.33 2.06 -10.67
CA ILE A 147 11.54 1.38 -9.38
C ILE A 147 10.93 -0.01 -9.44
N GLY A 148 11.71 -1.04 -9.09
CA GLY A 148 11.24 -2.42 -8.97
C GLY A 148 11.21 -3.21 -10.29
N GLU A 149 11.86 -2.71 -11.35
CA GLU A 149 12.00 -3.42 -12.63
C GLU A 149 13.43 -3.90 -12.91
N ASP A 150 14.43 -3.26 -12.31
CA ASP A 150 15.85 -3.62 -12.45
C ASP A 150 16.45 -3.98 -11.08
N PRO A 151 16.55 -5.28 -10.73
CA PRO A 151 17.02 -5.69 -9.41
C PRO A 151 18.45 -5.26 -9.06
N GLU A 152 19.34 -5.06 -10.03
CA GLU A 152 20.70 -4.61 -9.78
C GLU A 152 20.72 -3.11 -9.47
N GLN A 153 20.05 -2.33 -10.27
CA GLN A 153 19.91 -0.89 -10.05
C GLN A 153 19.17 -0.62 -8.73
N ASP A 154 18.10 -1.35 -8.46
CA ASP A 154 17.31 -1.18 -7.25
C ASP A 154 18.14 -1.45 -5.98
N ARG A 155 18.98 -2.50 -5.97
CA ARG A 155 19.87 -2.80 -4.82
C ARG A 155 20.96 -1.73 -4.60
N ASN A 156 21.36 -1.04 -5.65
CA ASN A 156 22.35 0.04 -5.53
C ASN A 156 21.76 1.33 -4.97
N LEU A 157 20.45 1.56 -5.18
CA LEU A 157 19.76 2.80 -4.84
C LEU A 157 18.87 2.70 -3.60
N PHE A 158 18.33 1.52 -3.32
CA PHE A 158 17.28 1.29 -2.34
C PHE A 158 17.55 0.07 -1.46
N THR A 159 16.82 -0.02 -0.37
CA THR A 159 16.71 -1.28 0.38
C THR A 159 15.79 -2.22 -0.41
N VAL A 160 16.26 -3.44 -0.65
CA VAL A 160 15.47 -4.49 -1.32
C VAL A 160 15.38 -5.67 -0.37
N SER A 161 14.16 -6.16 -0.13
CA SER A 161 13.93 -7.34 0.73
C SER A 161 14.41 -8.63 0.07
N ASP A 162 14.43 -9.72 0.83
CA ASP A 162 14.77 -11.06 0.31
C ASP A 162 13.79 -11.51 -0.79
N GLY A 163 12.52 -11.14 -0.69
CA GLY A 163 11.49 -11.39 -1.71
C GLY A 163 11.50 -10.40 -2.89
N GLY A 164 12.43 -9.44 -2.92
CA GLY A 164 12.57 -8.48 -4.02
C GLY A 164 11.60 -7.30 -3.95
N ILE A 165 11.12 -6.94 -2.77
CA ILE A 165 10.31 -5.74 -2.56
C ILE A 165 11.25 -4.55 -2.36
N VAL A 166 11.10 -3.52 -3.18
CA VAL A 166 11.89 -2.30 -3.09
C VAL A 166 11.29 -1.36 -2.06
N VAL A 167 12.11 -0.80 -1.18
CA VAL A 167 11.66 0.13 -0.13
C VAL A 167 12.29 1.49 -0.32
N VAL A 168 11.44 2.50 -0.51
CA VAL A 168 11.84 3.91 -0.57
C VAL A 168 11.52 4.56 0.78
N PRO A 169 12.52 5.07 1.52
CA PRO A 169 12.34 5.58 2.86
C PRO A 169 11.61 6.93 2.88
N LYS A 170 11.00 7.24 4.02
CA LYS A 170 10.26 8.46 4.26
C LYS A 170 11.05 9.73 3.89
N GLY A 171 10.38 10.64 3.17
CA GLY A 171 10.92 11.95 2.81
C GLY A 171 12.01 11.91 1.72
N ALA A 172 12.24 10.77 1.10
CA ALA A 172 13.20 10.65 0.02
C ALA A 172 12.79 11.48 -1.20
N LYS A 173 13.81 12.01 -1.92
CA LYS A 173 13.65 12.63 -3.23
C LYS A 173 14.43 11.82 -4.24
N ILE A 174 13.74 11.26 -5.22
CA ILE A 174 14.31 10.29 -6.17
C ILE A 174 14.33 10.90 -7.57
N GLY A 175 15.49 10.88 -8.22
CA GLY A 175 15.68 11.35 -9.58
C GLY A 175 15.78 12.88 -9.75
N PHE A 176 15.99 13.61 -8.65
CA PHE A 176 16.22 15.07 -8.69
C PHE A 176 17.71 15.43 -8.73
#